data_eadd16a08f19d6952386540158a0b398
#
_entry.id   eadd16a08f19d6952386540158a0b398
#
_cell.length_a   1.000
_cell.length_b   1.000
_cell.length_c   1.000
_cell.angle_alpha   90.00
_cell.angle_beta   90.00
_cell.angle_gamma   90.00
#
_symmetry.space_group_name_H-M   'P 1'
#
loop_
_entity.id
_entity.type
_entity.pdbx_description
1 polymer ?
#
loop_
_entity_poly.entity_id
_entity_poly.type
_entity_poly.pdbx_seq_one_letter_code
_entity_poly.pdbx_strand_id
1 'polypeptide(L)'
;MAKNNKVLTVEITNESITVVEVTPSEKKQTIVHNTLIFETPDDAYEDGSLRNVERIASAIREQLDSNGITNKNVIFVLTSTKVVNREVLIPDVKENKVRGIVSANASEYFPVNIEDYVVSHSILEHVVDVNNAKQLKLMVIMLYKLVQLQLKKNT
;
A
#
# COMPACT_ATOMS: atom_id res chain seq x y z
N MET A 1 -16.16 17.40 -19.59
CA MET A 1 -15.89 15.95 -19.53
C MET A 1 -15.72 15.58 -18.07
N ALA A 2 -16.55 14.69 -17.53
CA ALA A 2 -16.38 14.21 -16.15
C ALA A 2 -15.03 13.50 -16.04
N LYS A 3 -14.20 13.96 -15.10
CA LYS A 3 -12.90 13.35 -14.81
C LYS A 3 -13.18 11.89 -14.42
N ASN A 4 -12.65 10.95 -15.17
CA ASN A 4 -12.81 9.53 -14.86
C ASN A 4 -12.02 9.27 -13.54
N ASN A 5 -12.73 9.28 -12.42
CA ASN A 5 -12.14 9.08 -11.09
C ASN A 5 -12.03 7.58 -10.72
N LYS A 6 -12.19 6.70 -11.70
CA LYS A 6 -12.03 5.26 -11.48
C LYS A 6 -10.57 4.91 -11.21
N VAL A 7 -10.37 3.95 -10.34
CA VAL A 7 -9.07 3.41 -9.94
C VAL A 7 -9.16 1.89 -10.01
N LEU A 8 -8.09 1.25 -10.44
CA LEU A 8 -7.89 -0.19 -10.28
C LEU A 8 -7.11 -0.44 -8.98
N THR A 9 -7.64 -1.26 -8.09
CA THR A 9 -6.85 -1.83 -7.01
C THR A 9 -6.38 -3.21 -7.43
N VAL A 10 -5.09 -3.49 -7.29
CA VAL A 10 -4.49 -4.76 -7.66
C VAL A 10 -3.80 -5.35 -6.44
N GLU A 11 -4.25 -6.51 -5.99
CA GLU A 11 -3.60 -7.32 -4.98
C GLU A 11 -3.02 -8.56 -5.62
N ILE A 12 -1.78 -8.89 -5.28
CA ILE A 12 -1.10 -10.10 -5.77
C ILE A 12 -0.71 -10.92 -4.54
N THR A 13 -1.15 -12.16 -4.53
CA THR A 13 -0.76 -13.18 -3.55
C THR A 13 -0.04 -14.34 -4.26
N ASN A 14 0.43 -15.32 -3.52
CA ASN A 14 1.02 -16.52 -4.12
C ASN A 14 0.00 -17.32 -4.95
N GLU A 15 -1.27 -17.25 -4.61
CA GLU A 15 -2.34 -18.06 -5.19
C GLU A 15 -3.12 -17.33 -6.28
N SER A 16 -3.42 -16.03 -6.04
CA SER A 16 -4.31 -15.27 -6.89
C SER A 16 -3.92 -13.82 -7.06
N ILE A 17 -4.33 -13.26 -8.20
CA ILE A 17 -4.34 -11.82 -8.48
C ILE A 17 -5.78 -11.36 -8.44
N THR A 18 -6.06 -10.37 -7.59
CA THR A 18 -7.37 -9.72 -7.49
C THR A 18 -7.28 -8.31 -8.05
N VAL A 19 -8.14 -7.99 -9.03
CA VAL A 19 -8.25 -6.65 -9.60
C VAL A 19 -9.66 -6.14 -9.38
N VAL A 20 -9.79 -4.97 -8.76
CA VAL A 20 -11.11 -4.33 -8.54
C VAL A 20 -11.10 -2.93 -9.14
N GLU A 21 -12.02 -2.67 -10.05
CA GLU A 21 -12.24 -1.32 -10.58
C GLU A 21 -13.28 -0.60 -9.72
N VAL A 22 -12.87 0.52 -9.12
CA VAL A 22 -13.71 1.29 -8.21
C VAL A 22 -13.73 2.78 -8.56
N THR A 23 -14.83 3.44 -8.19
CA THR A 23 -14.85 4.90 -8.02
C THR A 23 -14.79 5.18 -6.52
N PRO A 24 -13.64 5.64 -5.98
CA PRO A 24 -13.51 5.96 -4.57
C PRO A 24 -14.34 7.18 -4.20
N SER A 25 -14.83 7.21 -2.97
CA SER A 25 -15.57 8.36 -2.45
C SER A 25 -15.28 8.55 -0.96
N GLU A 26 -14.88 9.76 -0.57
CA GLU A 26 -14.70 10.14 0.83
C GLU A 26 -16.03 10.41 1.56
N LYS A 27 -17.08 10.78 0.83
CA LYS A 27 -18.35 11.25 1.40
C LYS A 27 -19.54 10.34 1.10
N LYS A 28 -19.38 9.38 0.20
CA LYS A 28 -20.40 8.45 -0.26
C LYS A 28 -19.84 7.03 -0.24
N GLN A 29 -20.68 6.05 -0.52
CA GLN A 29 -20.23 4.68 -0.71
C GLN A 29 -19.31 4.60 -1.94
N THR A 30 -18.19 3.87 -1.82
CA THR A 30 -17.36 3.49 -2.94
C THR A 30 -18.15 2.59 -3.89
N ILE A 31 -18.11 2.91 -5.18
CA ILE A 31 -18.80 2.12 -6.20
C ILE A 31 -17.83 1.13 -6.80
N VAL A 32 -18.14 -0.15 -6.72
CA VAL A 32 -17.41 -1.22 -7.40
C VAL A 32 -18.02 -1.42 -8.80
N HIS A 33 -17.20 -1.38 -9.84
CA HIS A 33 -17.63 -1.56 -11.23
C HIS A 33 -17.31 -2.97 -11.75
N ASN A 34 -16.09 -3.44 -11.50
CA ASN A 34 -15.60 -4.73 -11.93
C ASN A 34 -14.79 -5.39 -10.83
N THR A 35 -14.86 -6.71 -10.75
CA THR A 35 -14.00 -7.54 -9.89
C THR A 35 -13.52 -8.72 -10.70
N LEU A 36 -12.20 -8.89 -10.79
CA LEU A 36 -11.55 -10.00 -11.46
C LEU A 36 -10.69 -10.72 -10.43
N ILE A 37 -10.77 -12.06 -10.41
CA ILE A 37 -9.91 -12.90 -9.59
C ILE A 37 -9.42 -14.03 -10.50
N PHE A 38 -8.11 -14.18 -10.58
CA PHE A 38 -7.47 -15.20 -11.42
C PHE A 38 -6.16 -15.69 -10.78
N GLU A 39 -5.67 -16.84 -11.20
CA GLU A 39 -4.49 -17.47 -10.62
C GLU A 39 -3.23 -16.64 -10.87
N THR A 40 -2.36 -16.57 -9.87
CA THR A 40 -1.02 -16.04 -10.02
C THR A 40 -0.19 -17.04 -10.83
N PRO A 41 0.52 -16.60 -11.90
CA PRO A 41 1.37 -17.51 -12.65
C PRO A 41 2.44 -18.17 -11.75
N ASP A 42 2.66 -19.46 -11.95
CA ASP A 42 3.61 -20.25 -11.16
C ASP A 42 4.99 -19.59 -11.09
N ASP A 43 5.60 -19.60 -9.91
CA ASP A 43 6.91 -19.02 -9.62
C ASP A 43 7.08 -17.55 -9.97
N ALA A 44 5.98 -16.82 -10.23
CA ALA A 44 6.05 -15.42 -10.62
C ALA A 44 6.01 -14.45 -9.43
N TYR A 45 5.52 -14.88 -8.27
CA TYR A 45 5.39 -14.07 -7.06
C TYR A 45 5.70 -14.88 -5.80
N GLU A 46 6.37 -14.26 -4.83
CA GLU A 46 6.63 -14.85 -3.53
C GLU A 46 6.72 -13.77 -2.46
N ASP A 47 5.78 -13.75 -1.52
CA ASP A 47 5.76 -12.90 -0.32
C ASP A 47 6.16 -11.42 -0.59
N GLY A 48 5.43 -10.75 -1.48
CA GLY A 48 5.68 -9.36 -1.86
C GLY A 48 6.79 -9.17 -2.89
N SER A 49 7.45 -10.24 -3.35
CA SER A 49 8.51 -10.18 -4.35
C SER A 49 8.01 -10.66 -5.71
N LEU A 50 8.08 -9.79 -6.71
CA LEU A 50 7.77 -10.12 -8.09
C LEU A 50 8.97 -10.88 -8.69
N ARG A 51 8.85 -12.20 -8.86
CA ARG A 51 9.90 -13.06 -9.41
C ARG A 51 9.94 -12.98 -10.95
N ASN A 52 8.77 -12.90 -11.57
CA ASN A 52 8.64 -12.74 -13.02
C ASN A 52 7.57 -11.70 -13.35
N VAL A 53 8.02 -10.46 -13.52
CA VAL A 53 7.16 -9.30 -13.76
C VAL A 53 6.42 -9.40 -15.08
N GLU A 54 7.07 -9.88 -16.14
CA GLU A 54 6.49 -10.00 -17.47
C GLU A 54 5.31 -10.98 -17.49
N ARG A 55 5.42 -12.12 -16.80
CA ARG A 55 4.32 -13.09 -16.69
C ARG A 55 3.13 -12.50 -15.93
N ILE A 56 3.38 -11.83 -14.80
CA ILE A 56 2.33 -11.17 -14.01
C ILE A 56 1.67 -10.06 -14.84
N ALA A 57 2.45 -9.20 -15.47
CA ALA A 57 1.93 -8.10 -16.28
C ALA A 57 1.12 -8.60 -17.49
N SER A 58 1.55 -9.69 -18.12
CA SER A 58 0.81 -10.30 -19.22
C SER A 58 -0.51 -10.88 -18.76
N ALA A 59 -0.53 -11.61 -17.64
CA ALA A 59 -1.74 -12.18 -17.07
C ALA A 59 -2.76 -11.07 -16.70
N ILE A 60 -2.29 -10.00 -16.04
CA ILE A 60 -3.16 -8.86 -15.71
C ILE A 60 -3.71 -8.20 -16.97
N ARG A 61 -2.85 -7.94 -17.97
CA ARG A 61 -3.27 -7.28 -19.23
C ARG A 61 -4.30 -8.12 -19.96
N GLU A 62 -4.08 -9.42 -20.11
CA GLU A 62 -5.03 -10.33 -20.75
C GLU A 62 -6.41 -10.29 -20.09
N GLN A 63 -6.46 -10.30 -18.76
CA GLN A 63 -7.71 -10.21 -18.01
C GLN A 63 -8.40 -8.85 -18.16
N LEU A 64 -7.64 -7.75 -18.14
CA LEU A 64 -8.20 -6.42 -18.34
C LEU A 64 -8.77 -6.26 -19.75
N ASP A 65 -8.03 -6.69 -20.78
CA ASP A 65 -8.45 -6.60 -22.18
C ASP A 65 -9.69 -7.46 -22.45
N SER A 66 -9.72 -8.69 -21.93
CA SER A 66 -10.86 -9.61 -22.09
C SER A 66 -12.14 -9.08 -21.44
N ASN A 67 -12.02 -8.22 -20.42
CA ASN A 67 -13.15 -7.62 -19.72
C ASN A 67 -13.40 -6.15 -20.13
N GLY A 68 -12.72 -5.65 -21.16
CA GLY A 68 -12.90 -4.29 -21.67
C GLY A 68 -12.50 -3.18 -20.69
N ILE A 69 -11.61 -3.47 -19.73
CA ILE A 69 -11.16 -2.51 -18.71
C ILE A 69 -9.95 -1.76 -19.26
N THR A 70 -10.10 -0.47 -19.51
CA THR A 70 -9.09 0.40 -20.12
C THR A 70 -8.46 1.39 -19.13
N ASN A 71 -8.88 1.35 -17.86
CA ASN A 71 -8.37 2.27 -16.85
C ASN A 71 -6.89 1.98 -16.53
N LYS A 72 -6.09 3.05 -16.40
CA LYS A 72 -4.65 2.96 -16.14
C LYS A 72 -4.23 3.52 -14.78
N ASN A 73 -5.20 4.03 -13.99
CA ASN A 73 -4.91 4.48 -12.63
C ASN A 73 -4.91 3.26 -11.71
N VAL A 74 -3.75 2.86 -11.23
CA VAL A 74 -3.58 1.64 -10.44
C VAL A 74 -3.07 1.97 -9.03
N ILE A 75 -3.67 1.30 -8.04
CA ILE A 75 -3.19 1.24 -6.65
C ILE A 75 -2.85 -0.22 -6.37
N PHE A 76 -1.60 -0.50 -6.05
CA PHE A 76 -1.20 -1.83 -5.59
C PHE A 76 -1.48 -1.99 -4.10
N VAL A 77 -2.11 -3.11 -3.75
CA VAL A 77 -2.28 -3.59 -2.38
C VAL A 77 -1.20 -4.63 -2.12
N LEU A 78 -0.38 -4.38 -1.13
CA LEU A 78 0.74 -5.26 -0.79
C LEU A 78 0.44 -6.01 0.50
N THR A 79 0.33 -7.32 0.41
CA THR A 79 0.27 -8.26 1.53
C THR A 79 1.56 -9.05 1.56
N SER A 80 2.39 -8.87 2.60
CA SER A 80 3.70 -9.52 2.71
C SER A 80 4.15 -9.56 4.17
N THR A 81 4.84 -10.64 4.56
CA THR A 81 5.49 -10.74 5.87
C THR A 81 6.65 -9.74 6.03
N LYS A 82 7.12 -9.15 4.93
CA LYS A 82 8.16 -8.12 4.88
C LYS A 82 7.64 -6.70 5.15
N VAL A 83 6.32 -6.56 5.35
CA VAL A 83 5.70 -5.31 5.80
C VAL A 83 5.48 -5.41 7.30
N VAL A 84 6.10 -4.52 8.05
CA VAL A 84 5.91 -4.42 9.50
C VAL A 84 5.21 -3.11 9.80
N ASN A 85 4.18 -3.15 10.65
CA ASN A 85 3.47 -1.96 11.08
C ASN A 85 3.38 -1.88 12.59
N ARG A 86 3.29 -0.66 13.11
CA ARG A 86 3.14 -0.39 14.54
C ARG A 86 2.36 0.89 14.78
N GLU A 87 1.44 0.84 15.71
CA GLU A 87 0.81 2.05 16.23
C GLU A 87 1.75 2.72 17.25
N VAL A 88 1.97 4.01 17.09
CA VAL A 88 2.79 4.83 18.00
C VAL A 88 2.07 6.13 18.34
N LEU A 89 2.37 6.67 19.52
CA LEU A 89 1.92 7.97 19.96
C LEU A 89 3.09 8.94 19.92
N ILE A 90 2.87 10.11 19.33
CA ILE A 90 3.82 11.22 19.34
C ILE A 90 3.13 12.49 19.87
N PRO A 91 3.85 13.50 20.36
CA PRO A 91 3.25 14.78 20.69
C PRO A 91 2.49 15.36 19.49
N ASP A 92 1.40 16.09 19.75
CA ASP A 92 0.63 16.79 18.71
C ASP A 92 1.48 17.87 18.06
N VAL A 93 1.88 17.63 16.82
CA VAL A 93 2.74 18.51 16.03
C VAL A 93 2.12 18.78 14.67
N LYS A 94 2.59 19.82 13.98
CA LYS A 94 2.17 20.08 12.59
C LYS A 94 2.52 18.88 11.70
N GLU A 95 1.62 18.52 10.80
CA GLU A 95 1.73 17.35 9.91
C GLU A 95 3.08 17.30 9.16
N ASN A 96 3.58 18.44 8.69
CA ASN A 96 4.87 18.53 7.98
C ASN A 96 6.09 18.15 8.85
N LYS A 97 5.96 18.08 10.17
CA LYS A 97 7.02 17.65 11.11
C LYS A 97 6.95 16.16 11.44
N VAL A 98 5.79 15.50 11.26
CA VAL A 98 5.57 14.11 11.62
C VAL A 98 6.60 13.19 10.98
N ARG A 99 6.84 13.35 9.67
CA ARG A 99 7.82 12.55 8.94
C ARG A 99 9.22 12.59 9.56
N GLY A 100 9.68 13.78 9.96
CA GLY A 100 10.99 13.95 10.60
C GLY A 100 11.08 13.22 11.94
N ILE A 101 10.03 13.33 12.77
CA ILE A 101 9.94 12.65 14.07
C ILE A 101 9.92 11.14 13.88
N VAL A 102 9.09 10.62 12.99
CA VAL A 102 9.00 9.18 12.70
C VAL A 102 10.34 8.63 12.20
N SER A 103 11.02 9.35 11.29
CA SER A 103 12.32 8.92 10.77
C SER A 103 13.41 8.93 11.84
N ALA A 104 13.43 9.91 12.72
CA ALA A 104 14.42 10.02 13.79
C ALA A 104 14.27 8.91 14.85
N ASN A 105 13.04 8.49 15.13
CA ASN A 105 12.73 7.51 16.18
C ASN A 105 12.44 6.10 15.63
N ALA A 106 12.65 5.86 14.34
CA ALA A 106 12.27 4.59 13.71
C ALA A 106 12.96 3.37 14.37
N SER A 107 14.21 3.51 14.81
CA SER A 107 14.93 2.45 15.52
C SER A 107 14.38 2.13 16.92
N GLU A 108 13.67 3.07 17.54
CA GLU A 108 13.00 2.85 18.81
C GLU A 108 11.67 2.08 18.61
N TYR A 109 11.04 2.29 17.48
CA TYR A 109 9.79 1.62 17.17
C TYR A 109 10.00 0.18 16.72
N PHE A 110 11.14 -0.13 16.08
CA PHE A 110 11.38 -1.42 15.45
C PHE A 110 12.79 -1.95 15.76
N PRO A 111 12.90 -3.16 16.31
CA PRO A 111 14.19 -3.77 16.69
C PRO A 111 14.89 -4.40 15.45
N VAL A 112 15.07 -3.62 14.37
CA VAL A 112 15.68 -4.08 13.11
C VAL A 112 16.64 -3.01 12.58
N ASN A 113 17.50 -3.39 11.63
CA ASN A 113 18.32 -2.40 10.93
C ASN A 113 17.47 -1.54 9.99
N ILE A 114 17.17 -0.31 10.42
CA ILE A 114 16.31 0.63 9.68
C ILE A 114 16.87 0.97 8.29
N GLU A 115 18.17 0.87 8.09
CA GLU A 115 18.77 1.16 6.79
C GLU A 115 18.29 0.26 5.67
N ASP A 116 17.80 -0.94 5.98
CA ASP A 116 17.27 -1.90 5.02
C ASP A 116 15.79 -1.65 4.66
N TYR A 117 15.15 -0.68 5.33
CA TYR A 117 13.71 -0.43 5.20
C TYR A 117 13.40 0.97 4.69
N VAL A 118 12.23 1.08 4.09
CA VAL A 118 11.56 2.35 3.86
C VAL A 118 10.51 2.52 4.94
N VAL A 119 10.57 3.66 5.62
CA VAL A 119 9.63 4.00 6.68
C VAL A 119 8.61 4.99 6.15
N SER A 120 7.33 4.70 6.38
CA SER A 120 6.22 5.58 6.09
C SER A 120 5.29 5.69 7.31
N HIS A 121 4.34 6.60 7.27
CA HIS A 121 3.36 6.76 8.34
C HIS A 121 2.01 7.22 7.79
N SER A 122 0.98 6.95 8.58
CA SER A 122 -0.35 7.50 8.40
C SER A 122 -0.84 8.02 9.75
N ILE A 123 -1.45 9.21 9.77
CA ILE A 123 -2.10 9.74 10.96
C ILE A 123 -3.46 9.03 11.10
N LEU A 124 -3.67 8.35 12.21
CA LEU A 124 -4.91 7.65 12.50
C LEU A 124 -5.92 8.58 13.17
N GLU A 125 -5.48 9.24 14.25
CA GLU A 125 -6.35 10.10 15.05
C GLU A 125 -5.56 11.09 15.91
N HIS A 126 -6.24 12.15 16.35
CA HIS A 126 -5.78 13.03 17.42
C HIS A 126 -6.36 12.53 18.73
N VAL A 127 -5.50 12.28 19.71
CA VAL A 127 -5.88 11.78 21.03
C VAL A 127 -5.45 12.74 22.13
N VAL A 128 -6.08 12.62 23.30
CA VAL A 128 -5.70 13.35 24.50
C VAL A 128 -5.41 12.30 25.59
N ASP A 129 -4.25 12.41 26.20
CA ASP A 129 -3.86 11.49 27.29
C ASP A 129 -4.56 11.83 28.61
N VAL A 130 -4.31 11.01 29.62
CA VAL A 130 -4.87 11.18 30.98
C VAL A 130 -4.46 12.47 31.66
N ASN A 131 -3.40 13.14 31.19
CA ASN A 131 -2.88 14.41 31.70
C ASN A 131 -3.34 15.62 30.84
N ASN A 132 -4.31 15.42 29.95
CA ASN A 132 -4.76 16.41 28.96
C ASN A 132 -3.69 16.83 27.94
N ALA A 133 -2.62 16.06 27.75
CA ALA A 133 -1.65 16.33 26.70
C ALA A 133 -2.18 15.82 25.36
N LYS A 134 -2.12 16.68 24.34
CA LYS A 134 -2.52 16.35 22.97
C LYS A 134 -1.44 15.54 22.29
N GLN A 135 -1.86 14.47 21.62
CA GLN A 135 -0.99 13.53 20.91
C GLN A 135 -1.57 13.17 19.55
N LEU A 136 -0.71 12.73 18.64
CA LEU A 136 -1.08 12.07 17.39
C LEU A 136 -0.86 10.59 17.53
N LYS A 137 -1.88 9.80 17.20
CA LYS A 137 -1.77 8.36 17.02
C LYS A 137 -1.45 8.08 15.56
N LEU A 138 -0.35 7.42 15.32
CA LEU A 138 0.16 7.11 13.99
C LEU A 138 0.19 5.60 13.78
N MET A 139 -0.05 5.17 12.54
CA MET A 139 0.42 3.89 12.03
C MET A 139 1.77 4.12 11.37
N VAL A 140 2.84 3.59 11.92
CA VAL A 140 4.17 3.58 11.28
C VAL A 140 4.32 2.26 10.55
N ILE A 141 4.72 2.32 9.29
CA ILE A 141 4.81 1.19 8.38
C ILE A 141 6.24 1.11 7.87
N MET A 142 6.82 -0.07 7.93
CA MET A 142 8.12 -0.36 7.34
C MET A 142 7.98 -1.38 6.23
N LEU A 143 8.59 -1.08 5.10
CA LEU A 143 8.68 -1.95 3.95
C LEU A 143 10.15 -2.24 3.64
N TYR A 144 10.51 -3.50 3.49
CA TYR A 144 11.86 -3.89 3.11
C TYR A 144 12.21 -3.32 1.72
N LYS A 145 13.36 -2.67 1.60
CA LYS A 145 13.75 -1.91 0.38
C LYS A 145 13.75 -2.73 -0.90
N LEU A 146 14.06 -4.01 -0.81
CA LEU A 146 14.08 -4.89 -1.97
C LEU A 146 12.70 -4.99 -2.65
N VAL A 147 11.63 -5.02 -1.88
CA VAL A 147 10.25 -5.02 -2.38
C VAL A 147 9.94 -3.69 -3.08
N GLN A 148 10.34 -2.57 -2.49
CA GLN A 148 10.11 -1.25 -3.07
C GLN A 148 10.85 -1.03 -4.40
N LEU A 149 12.10 -1.53 -4.50
CA LEU A 149 12.90 -1.40 -5.72
C LEU A 149 12.27 -2.15 -6.90
N GLN A 150 11.65 -3.29 -6.65
CA GLN A 150 10.92 -4.04 -7.67
C GLN A 150 9.68 -3.30 -8.16
N LEU A 151 8.90 -2.70 -7.25
CA LEU A 151 7.72 -1.91 -7.60
C LEU A 151 8.06 -0.66 -8.42
N LYS A 152 9.17 0.02 -8.11
CA LYS A 152 9.61 1.24 -8.83
C LYS A 152 10.19 1.00 -10.22
N LYS A 153 10.80 -0.16 -10.48
CA LYS A 153 11.38 -0.48 -11.79
C LYS A 153 10.33 -0.80 -12.85
N ASN A 154 9.08 -1.00 -12.45
CA ASN A 154 8.02 -1.53 -13.29
C ASN A 154 6.82 -0.59 -13.43
N THR A 155 6.96 0.67 -12.97
CA THR A 155 6.02 1.79 -13.21
C THR A 155 6.60 2.77 -14.22
#